data_60b44d9ae1c03ca4e2df8288d14ea62c
#
_entry.id   60b44d9ae1c03ca4e2df8288d14ea62c
#
_cell.length_a   1.000
_cell.length_b   1.000
_cell.length_c   1.000
_cell.angle_alpha   90.00
_cell.angle_beta   90.00
_cell.angle_gamma   90.00
#
_symmetry.space_group_name_H-M   'P 1'
#
loop_
_entity.id
_entity.type
_entity.pdbx_description
1 polymer ?
#
loop_
_entity_poly.entity_id
_entity_poly.type
_entity_poly.pdbx_seq_one_letter_code
_entity_poly.pdbx_strand_id
1 'polypeptide(L)'
;VGEQLLLNRGLAPGNMMAVERMDQVVRQLIMARTDLVAGNEVMLRHQVRELGFPNEDFVTVAILEEQDNCFAFNPLADKRQVARLQQALDKVRQSHEFQQLLARYQQASTLPKSQSPLLRIK
;
A
#
# COMPACT_ATOMS: atom_id res chain seq x y z
N VAL A 1 -5.30 4.89 9.13
CA VAL A 1 -4.46 3.70 9.43
C VAL A 1 -2.99 4.08 9.44
N GLY A 2 -2.46 4.73 8.40
CA GLY A 2 -1.03 5.09 8.33
C GLY A 2 -0.56 6.01 9.45
N GLU A 3 -1.35 7.01 9.82
CA GLU A 3 -1.04 7.94 10.91
C GLU A 3 -0.83 7.21 12.24
N GLN A 4 -1.76 6.32 12.61
CA GLN A 4 -1.67 5.58 13.87
C GLN A 4 -0.43 4.65 13.91
N LEU A 5 -0.08 4.04 12.78
CA LEU A 5 1.12 3.22 12.70
C LEU A 5 2.40 4.03 12.92
N LEU A 6 2.46 5.25 12.41
CA LEU A 6 3.59 6.15 12.59
C LEU A 6 3.68 6.63 14.05
N LEU A 7 2.54 7.00 14.67
CA LEU A 7 2.47 7.38 16.09
C LEU A 7 2.94 6.24 16.98
N ASN A 8 2.48 5.01 16.73
CA ASN A 8 2.87 3.83 17.49
C ASN A 8 4.37 3.50 17.36
N ARG A 9 5.02 4.00 16.32
CA ARG A 9 6.47 3.88 16.12
C ARG A 9 7.26 5.06 16.64
N GLY A 10 6.61 5.98 17.35
CA GLY A 10 7.25 7.09 18.05
C GLY A 10 7.42 8.37 17.23
N LEU A 11 6.77 8.48 16.07
CA LEU A 11 6.77 9.73 15.33
C LEU A 11 5.92 10.77 16.07
N ALA A 12 6.51 11.97 16.29
CA ALA A 12 5.79 13.04 16.97
C ALA A 12 4.66 13.61 16.08
N PRO A 13 3.46 13.89 16.63
CA PRO A 13 2.33 14.41 15.86
C PRO A 13 2.65 15.69 15.07
N GLY A 14 3.51 16.56 15.61
CA GLY A 14 3.92 17.79 14.94
C GLY A 14 4.78 17.61 13.69
N ASN A 15 5.30 16.38 13.47
CA ASN A 15 6.08 16.02 12.27
C ASN A 15 5.24 15.30 11.22
N MET A 16 3.91 15.29 11.40
CA MET A 16 2.99 14.64 10.47
C MET A 16 1.98 15.64 9.92
N MET A 17 1.64 15.45 8.66
CA MET A 17 0.55 16.14 8.00
C MET A 17 -0.40 15.12 7.40
N ALA A 18 -1.60 15.02 7.97
CA ALA A 18 -2.65 14.18 7.43
C ALA A 18 -3.35 14.91 6.28
N VAL A 19 -3.55 14.22 5.18
CA VAL A 19 -4.35 14.69 4.03
C VAL A 19 -5.34 13.62 3.64
N GLU A 20 -6.49 14.04 3.14
CA GLU A 20 -7.60 13.11 2.85
C GLU A 20 -7.45 12.37 1.51
N ARG A 21 -6.72 12.97 0.57
CA ARG A 21 -6.64 12.45 -0.80
C ARG A 21 -5.24 11.98 -1.15
N MET A 22 -5.15 10.82 -1.81
CA MET A 22 -3.88 10.22 -2.20
C MET A 22 -3.07 11.08 -3.17
N ASP A 23 -3.71 11.77 -4.11
CA ASP A 23 -3.03 12.68 -5.01
C ASP A 23 -2.37 13.86 -4.29
N GLN A 24 -2.98 14.35 -3.21
CA GLN A 24 -2.39 15.39 -2.36
C GLN A 24 -1.16 14.87 -1.61
N VAL A 25 -1.20 13.63 -1.10
CA VAL A 25 -0.04 12.99 -0.44
C VAL A 25 1.16 12.99 -1.36
N VAL A 26 0.98 12.49 -2.59
CA VAL A 26 2.06 12.40 -3.58
C VAL A 26 2.54 13.79 -4.01
N ARG A 27 1.64 14.74 -4.22
CA ARG A 27 2.02 16.13 -4.57
C ARG A 27 2.84 16.82 -3.49
N GLN A 28 2.56 16.58 -2.20
CA GLN A 28 3.36 17.14 -1.11
C GLN A 28 4.81 16.65 -1.17
N LEU A 29 5.00 15.35 -1.46
CA LEU A 29 6.33 14.78 -1.65
C LEU A 29 7.05 15.37 -2.86
N ILE A 30 6.38 15.44 -4.02
CA ILE A 30 6.93 15.99 -5.26
C ILE A 30 7.33 17.47 -5.10
N MET A 31 6.54 18.24 -4.36
CA MET A 31 6.82 19.65 -4.08
C MET A 31 7.84 19.86 -2.95
N ALA A 32 8.46 18.79 -2.45
CA ALA A 32 9.40 18.81 -1.33
C ALA A 32 8.82 19.51 -0.07
N ARG A 33 7.51 19.41 0.14
CA ARG A 33 6.84 19.90 1.35
C ARG A 33 6.85 18.87 2.47
N THR A 34 7.07 17.61 2.11
CA THR A 34 7.31 16.49 3.02
C THR A 34 8.48 15.68 2.50
N ASP A 35 9.28 15.13 3.39
CA ASP A 35 10.43 14.27 3.03
C ASP A 35 10.00 12.84 2.76
N LEU A 36 8.91 12.40 3.42
CA LEU A 36 8.38 11.04 3.35
C LEU A 36 6.86 11.06 3.26
N VAL A 37 6.31 10.02 2.68
CA VAL A 37 4.86 9.74 2.69
C VAL A 37 4.61 8.32 3.18
N ALA A 38 3.52 8.11 3.92
CA ALA A 38 3.08 6.81 4.37
C ALA A 38 1.74 6.45 3.71
N GLY A 39 1.64 5.26 3.16
CA GLY A 39 0.43 4.78 2.52
C GLY A 39 0.60 3.37 1.94
N ASN A 40 -0.45 2.88 1.30
CA ASN A 40 -0.36 1.63 0.56
C ASN A 40 0.57 1.80 -0.65
N GLU A 41 1.61 0.99 -0.75
CA GLU A 41 2.64 1.12 -1.78
C GLU A 41 2.07 1.06 -3.20
N VAL A 42 1.18 0.10 -3.48
CA VAL A 42 0.60 -0.07 -4.83
C VAL A 42 -0.19 1.17 -5.23
N MET A 43 -0.97 1.73 -4.31
CA MET A 43 -1.76 2.93 -4.56
C MET A 43 -0.88 4.18 -4.71
N LEU A 44 0.16 4.33 -3.91
CA LEU A 44 1.11 5.44 -4.03
C LEU A 44 1.83 5.40 -5.38
N ARG A 45 2.34 4.24 -5.80
CA ARG A 45 3.00 4.07 -7.10
C ARG A 45 2.05 4.29 -8.28
N HIS A 46 0.80 3.85 -8.16
CA HIS A 46 -0.21 4.15 -9.16
C HIS A 46 -0.43 5.66 -9.28
N GLN A 47 -0.58 6.35 -8.14
CA GLN A 47 -0.81 7.80 -8.13
C GLN A 47 0.37 8.60 -8.67
N VAL A 48 1.62 8.16 -8.40
CA VAL A 48 2.84 8.77 -8.99
C VAL A 48 2.76 8.74 -10.51
N ARG A 49 2.39 7.60 -11.10
CA ARG A 49 2.25 7.46 -12.57
C ARG A 49 1.11 8.29 -13.14
N GLU A 50 -0.06 8.31 -12.47
CA GLU A 50 -1.20 9.13 -12.89
C GLU A 50 -0.84 10.63 -12.92
N LEU A 51 0.08 11.06 -12.06
CA LEU A 51 0.61 12.41 -12.03
C LEU A 51 1.73 12.65 -13.06
N GLY A 52 2.11 11.64 -13.84
CA GLY A 52 3.11 11.74 -14.90
C GLY A 52 4.56 11.67 -14.44
N PHE A 53 4.81 11.16 -13.23
CA PHE A 53 6.17 10.99 -12.70
C PHE A 53 6.66 9.54 -12.83
N PRO A 54 7.96 9.32 -13.09
CA PRO A 54 8.53 7.99 -13.13
C PRO A 54 8.58 7.38 -11.73
N ASN A 55 8.25 6.10 -11.63
CA ASN A 55 8.28 5.38 -10.34
C ASN A 55 9.70 5.20 -9.79
N GLU A 56 10.71 5.27 -10.64
CA GLU A 56 12.12 5.14 -10.29
C GLU A 56 12.62 6.26 -9.37
N ASP A 57 11.96 7.40 -9.42
CA ASP A 57 12.28 8.56 -8.57
C ASP A 57 11.83 8.36 -7.11
N PHE A 58 11.06 7.30 -6.84
CA PHE A 58 10.46 7.05 -5.53
C PHE A 58 10.91 5.71 -4.96
N VAL A 59 11.47 5.76 -3.77
CA VAL A 59 12.01 4.58 -3.07
C VAL A 59 11.19 4.28 -1.83
N THR A 60 10.84 3.01 -1.64
CA THR A 60 10.25 2.55 -0.39
C THR A 60 11.35 2.42 0.65
N VAL A 61 11.34 3.27 1.68
CA VAL A 61 12.37 3.31 2.72
C VAL A 61 12.07 2.40 3.90
N ALA A 62 10.79 2.10 4.16
CA ALA A 62 10.37 1.19 5.23
C ALA A 62 9.01 0.58 4.96
N ILE A 63 8.82 -0.66 5.40
CA ILE A 63 7.51 -1.31 5.48
C ILE A 63 7.02 -1.18 6.92
N LEU A 64 5.91 -0.46 7.09
CA LEU A 64 5.33 -0.24 8.42
C LEU A 64 4.53 -1.46 8.89
N GLU A 65 3.76 -2.06 7.99
CA GLU A 65 2.91 -3.20 8.26
C GLU A 65 2.56 -3.91 6.95
N GLU A 66 2.43 -5.22 7.00
CA GLU A 66 1.85 -6.03 5.93
C GLU A 66 0.45 -6.49 6.36
N GLN A 67 -0.55 -6.23 5.53
CA GLN A 67 -1.94 -6.57 5.82
C GLN A 67 -2.58 -7.29 4.65
N ASP A 68 -3.40 -8.29 4.97
CA ASP A 68 -4.27 -8.92 4.00
C ASP A 68 -5.52 -8.08 3.75
N ASN A 69 -5.91 -7.96 2.50
CA ASN A 69 -7.21 -7.41 2.14
C ASN A 69 -8.29 -8.48 2.32
N CYS A 70 -9.28 -8.19 3.14
CA CYS A 70 -10.35 -9.12 3.46
C CYS A 70 -11.72 -8.57 3.08
N PHE A 71 -12.64 -9.45 2.70
CA PHE A 71 -14.06 -9.12 2.62
C PHE A 71 -14.70 -9.25 4.00
N ALA A 72 -15.37 -8.20 4.44
CA ALA A 72 -16.16 -8.23 5.67
C ALA A 72 -17.61 -8.63 5.36
N PHE A 73 -18.16 -9.51 6.18
CA PHE A 73 -19.55 -9.95 6.09
C PHE A 73 -20.30 -9.59 7.36
N ASN A 74 -21.61 -9.40 7.21
CA ASN A 74 -22.48 -9.34 8.37
C ASN A 74 -22.35 -10.64 9.17
N PRO A 75 -22.29 -10.60 10.53
CA PRO A 75 -22.22 -11.81 11.36
C PRO A 75 -23.36 -12.80 11.12
N LEU A 76 -24.50 -12.34 10.60
CA LEU A 76 -25.66 -13.15 10.25
C LEU A 76 -25.64 -13.65 8.79
N ALA A 77 -24.57 -13.37 8.03
CA ALA A 77 -24.47 -13.85 6.66
C ALA A 77 -24.48 -15.39 6.60
N ASP A 78 -25.07 -15.92 5.55
CA ASP A 78 -25.10 -17.38 5.32
C ASP A 78 -23.67 -17.91 5.16
N LYS A 79 -23.26 -18.76 6.10
CA LYS A 79 -21.93 -19.38 6.13
C LYS A 79 -21.61 -20.17 4.85
N ARG A 80 -22.65 -20.73 4.19
CA ARG A 80 -22.46 -21.46 2.93
C ARG A 80 -22.06 -20.51 1.79
N GLN A 81 -22.66 -19.33 1.74
CA GLN A 81 -22.32 -18.32 0.74
C GLN A 81 -20.89 -17.78 0.98
N VAL A 82 -20.52 -17.53 2.24
CA VAL A 82 -19.16 -17.12 2.61
C VAL A 82 -18.13 -18.17 2.19
N ALA A 83 -18.40 -19.47 2.49
CA ALA A 83 -17.53 -20.57 2.10
C ALA A 83 -17.40 -20.71 0.58
N ARG A 84 -18.49 -20.55 -0.18
CA ARG A 84 -18.49 -20.58 -1.65
C ARG A 84 -17.65 -19.42 -2.22
N LEU A 85 -17.76 -18.23 -1.65
CA LEU A 85 -16.93 -17.09 -2.08
C LEU A 85 -15.45 -17.36 -1.77
N GLN A 86 -15.13 -17.88 -0.59
CA GLN A 86 -13.74 -18.24 -0.25
C GLN A 86 -13.17 -19.23 -1.26
N GLN A 87 -13.89 -20.30 -1.59
CA GLN A 87 -13.45 -21.28 -2.59
C GLN A 87 -13.26 -20.66 -3.98
N ALA A 88 -14.15 -19.74 -4.37
CA ALA A 88 -14.04 -19.04 -5.64
C ALA A 88 -12.79 -18.12 -5.67
N LEU A 89 -12.52 -17.39 -4.59
CA LEU A 89 -11.33 -16.56 -4.44
C LEU A 89 -10.04 -17.39 -4.49
N ASP A 90 -10.02 -18.54 -3.84
CA ASP A 90 -8.86 -19.44 -3.86
C ASP A 90 -8.57 -19.96 -5.28
N LYS A 91 -9.61 -20.32 -6.03
CA LYS A 91 -9.48 -20.68 -7.45
C LYS A 91 -8.96 -19.53 -8.31
N VAL A 92 -9.51 -18.33 -8.13
CA VAL A 92 -9.08 -17.13 -8.87
C VAL A 92 -7.62 -16.81 -8.57
N ARG A 93 -7.20 -16.88 -7.30
CA ARG A 93 -5.80 -16.63 -6.90
C ARG A 93 -4.80 -17.57 -7.58
N GLN A 94 -5.23 -18.79 -7.88
CA GLN A 94 -4.42 -19.80 -8.56
C GLN A 94 -4.50 -19.72 -10.08
N SER A 95 -5.41 -18.90 -10.63
CA SER A 95 -5.59 -18.78 -12.07
C SER A 95 -4.45 -18.03 -12.75
N HIS A 96 -4.18 -18.38 -14.00
CA HIS A 96 -3.18 -17.70 -14.82
C HIS A 96 -3.54 -16.24 -15.08
N GLU A 97 -4.82 -15.97 -15.28
CA GLU A 97 -5.35 -14.61 -15.49
C GLU A 97 -5.08 -13.70 -14.29
N PHE A 98 -5.26 -14.23 -13.08
CA PHE A 98 -4.95 -13.47 -11.86
C PHE A 98 -3.45 -13.19 -11.72
N GLN A 99 -2.61 -14.18 -12.03
CA GLN A 99 -1.16 -13.98 -11.99
C GLN A 99 -0.70 -12.96 -13.05
N GLN A 100 -1.29 -12.95 -14.23
CA GLN A 100 -1.01 -11.93 -15.24
C GLN A 100 -1.48 -10.53 -14.79
N LEU A 101 -2.68 -10.46 -14.20
CA LEU A 101 -3.19 -9.19 -13.65
C LEU A 101 -2.26 -8.66 -12.56
N LEU A 102 -1.89 -9.52 -11.62
CA LEU A 102 -0.97 -9.18 -10.53
C LEU A 102 0.39 -8.68 -11.07
N ALA A 103 0.94 -9.38 -12.08
CA ALA A 103 2.18 -8.99 -12.73
C ALA A 103 2.10 -7.59 -13.37
N ARG A 104 0.98 -7.24 -14.01
CA ARG A 104 0.77 -5.88 -14.56
C ARG A 104 0.83 -4.80 -13.49
N TYR A 105 0.23 -5.06 -12.32
CA TYR A 105 0.25 -4.12 -11.21
C TYR A 105 1.60 -4.11 -10.47
N GLN A 106 2.30 -5.25 -10.41
CA GLN A 106 3.60 -5.39 -9.76
C GLN A 106 4.78 -4.92 -10.62
N GLN A 107 4.72 -5.04 -11.95
CA GLN A 107 5.72 -4.44 -12.87
C GLN A 107 5.75 -2.93 -12.76
N ALA A 108 4.69 -2.36 -12.21
CA ALA A 108 4.67 -0.99 -11.75
C ALA A 108 5.35 -0.80 -10.39
N SER A 109 5.71 -1.86 -9.71
CA SER A 109 6.36 -1.90 -8.39
C SER A 109 7.62 -2.75 -8.50
N THR A 110 8.63 -2.29 -9.22
CA THR A 110 9.95 -2.91 -9.17
C THR A 110 10.62 -2.55 -7.85
N LEU A 111 10.31 -3.35 -6.83
CA LEU A 111 11.17 -3.44 -5.66
C LEU A 111 12.23 -4.50 -5.96
N PRO A 112 13.52 -4.21 -5.78
CA PRO A 112 14.49 -5.27 -5.58
C PRO A 112 14.08 -6.01 -4.30
N LYS A 113 13.78 -7.30 -4.42
CA LYS A 113 13.68 -8.19 -3.26
C LYS A 113 15.01 -8.11 -2.52
N SER A 114 14.94 -7.77 -1.25
CA SER A 114 16.08 -7.73 -0.32
C SER A 114 16.68 -6.36 -0.09
N GLN A 115 16.52 -5.99 1.06
CA GLN A 115 17.26 -5.21 2.06
C GLN A 115 16.36 -4.19 2.71
N SER A 116 15.76 -4.59 3.84
CA SER A 116 15.20 -3.65 4.79
C SER A 116 16.34 -2.82 5.38
N PRO A 117 16.51 -1.56 5.02
CA PRO A 117 17.36 -0.70 5.82
C PRO A 117 16.58 -0.42 7.11
N LEU A 118 17.09 -0.95 8.19
CA LEU A 118 16.66 -0.53 9.53
C LEU A 118 16.81 0.99 9.61
N LEU A 119 15.68 1.68 9.65
CA LEU A 119 15.64 3.11 9.92
C LEU A 119 16.20 3.32 11.33
N ARG A 120 17.46 3.73 11.42
CA ARG A 120 17.97 4.36 12.62
C ARG A 120 17.51 5.81 12.59
N ILE A 121 16.46 6.09 13.34
CA ILE A 121 16.12 7.46 13.69
C ILE A 121 17.21 7.92 14.68
N LYS A 122 17.96 8.91 14.26
CA LYS A 122 18.81 9.66 15.20
C LYS A 122 17.96 10.67 15.93
#